data_8a2c86cc13aff32469e7d7123214ae35
#
_entry.id   8a2c86cc13aff32469e7d7123214ae35
#
_cell.length_a   1.000
_cell.length_b   1.000
_cell.length_c   1.000
_cell.angle_alpha   90.00
_cell.angle_beta   90.00
_cell.angle_gamma   90.00
#
_symmetry.space_group_name_H-M   'P 1'
#
loop_
_entity.id
_entity.type
_entity.pdbx_description
1 polymer ?
#
loop_
_entity_poly.entity_id
_entity_poly.type
_entity_poly.pdbx_seq_one_letter_code
_entity_poly.pdbx_strand_id
1 'polypeptide(L)'
;MEFAAQRSFLPKAGTAHLRAGARLPTAFMSDFFGASNNRENGGALLRAFFIGLQFLTRISIVEQKDWCEKDFADSVRYFPLIGLVLGIIYAAFAALLLRLLPEHGVFVPPHVVAATLLMLPILLTGGLHCDGFMDTMDGLFSGRSRERMLEIMKDSRVGANGVFAFVLLVLFNWSVLLDLLQSPWLFPALFVMPIVSRLMMVVAIAAFPYARPAGMGKAFKDGGTKSVLCAAFCYTLLLLLLPGVVAEFSGTAFVMGTGALSAWLISMTAAFSIALLFAVFFARYAVRHLGGLTGDVYGAITTLVEALVLLSFLLFPSFLPFPC
;
A
#
# COMPACT_ATOMS: atom_id res chain seq x y z
N MET A 1 18.49 -14.78 0.82
CA MET A 1 18.56 -15.44 2.13
C MET A 1 18.42 -14.49 3.32
N GLU A 2 18.36 -13.17 3.09
CA GLU A 2 18.15 -12.15 4.15
C GLU A 2 16.67 -11.79 4.42
N PHE A 3 15.75 -12.26 3.60
CA PHE A 3 14.31 -12.04 3.77
C PHE A 3 13.71 -12.69 5.04
N ALA A 4 14.36 -13.70 5.59
CA ALA A 4 13.96 -14.32 6.85
C ALA A 4 14.29 -13.49 8.10
N ALA A 5 15.19 -12.51 8.00
CA ALA A 5 15.67 -11.72 9.14
C ALA A 5 14.65 -10.67 9.62
N GLN A 6 13.71 -10.23 8.77
CA GLN A 6 12.65 -9.30 9.19
C GLN A 6 11.59 -9.93 10.10
N ARG A 7 11.50 -11.27 10.16
CA ARG A 7 10.57 -11.99 11.05
C ARG A 7 11.11 -12.16 12.49
N SER A 8 12.38 -11.87 12.77
CA SER A 8 13.04 -12.15 14.05
C SER A 8 13.45 -10.92 14.85
N PHE A 9 13.04 -9.72 14.49
CA PHE A 9 13.41 -8.50 15.23
C PHE A 9 12.54 -8.27 16.47
N LEU A 10 12.76 -9.12 17.49
CA LEU A 10 12.72 -8.72 18.88
C LEU A 10 14.19 -8.62 19.32
N PRO A 11 14.63 -7.53 19.98
CA PRO A 11 16.04 -7.37 20.32
C PRO A 11 16.48 -8.37 21.37
N LYS A 12 17.27 -9.38 20.96
CA LYS A 12 18.26 -9.96 21.85
C LYS A 12 19.43 -8.99 21.88
N ALA A 13 19.77 -8.49 23.06
CA ALA A 13 20.94 -7.65 23.29
C ALA A 13 22.21 -8.28 22.68
N GLY A 14 22.86 -7.54 21.77
CA GLY A 14 24.11 -7.99 21.15
C GLY A 14 24.40 -7.26 19.86
N THR A 15 25.35 -6.36 19.92
CA THR A 15 25.94 -5.51 18.88
C THR A 15 26.29 -6.25 17.58
N ALA A 16 25.85 -5.72 16.42
CA ALA A 16 26.53 -5.94 15.15
C ALA A 16 26.41 -4.71 14.23
N HIS A 17 27.57 -4.17 13.84
CA HIS A 17 27.75 -3.09 12.87
C HIS A 17 27.30 -3.50 11.46
N LEU A 18 26.39 -2.74 10.84
CA LEU A 18 26.14 -2.76 9.41
C LEU A 18 26.52 -1.41 8.77
N ARG A 19 27.34 -1.48 7.73
CA ARG A 19 27.95 -0.34 7.02
C ARG A 19 26.99 0.33 6.03
N ALA A 20 26.97 1.61 6.12
CA ALA A 20 26.75 2.76 5.22
C ALA A 20 26.29 2.52 3.76
N GLY A 21 25.06 3.00 3.46
CA GLY A 21 24.68 3.61 2.18
C GLY A 21 24.48 5.12 2.40
N ALA A 22 24.66 5.92 1.35
CA ALA A 22 24.84 7.37 1.31
C ALA A 22 24.00 8.18 2.34
N ARG A 23 24.67 8.94 3.17
CA ARG A 23 24.10 9.78 4.23
C ARG A 23 23.85 11.20 3.71
N LEU A 24 22.63 11.69 3.88
CA LEU A 24 22.37 13.13 3.91
C LEU A 24 22.92 13.72 5.24
N PRO A 25 23.34 15.01 5.28
CA PRO A 25 23.99 15.59 6.44
C PRO A 25 23.08 15.59 7.67
N THR A 26 23.50 14.95 8.73
CA THR A 26 22.80 14.79 10.01
C THR A 26 22.56 16.11 10.76
N ALA A 27 23.28 17.18 10.44
CA ALA A 27 23.17 18.49 11.08
C ALA A 27 21.83 19.21 10.77
N PHE A 28 21.24 19.00 9.60
CA PHE A 28 19.96 19.64 9.23
C PHE A 28 18.76 19.07 9.98
N MET A 29 18.85 17.81 10.43
CA MET A 29 17.76 17.11 11.11
C MET A 29 17.82 17.28 12.64
N SER A 30 19.00 17.47 13.24
CA SER A 30 19.11 17.69 14.69
C SER A 30 18.46 18.99 15.12
N ASP A 31 18.50 20.03 14.28
CA ASP A 31 17.86 21.33 14.56
C ASP A 31 16.34 21.30 14.42
N PHE A 32 15.80 20.34 13.64
CA PHE A 32 14.36 20.17 13.45
C PHE A 32 13.69 19.42 14.62
N PHE A 33 14.45 18.54 15.32
CA PHE A 33 13.96 17.69 16.41
C PHE A 33 14.37 18.13 17.83
N GLY A 34 15.16 19.19 17.95
CA GLY A 34 15.91 19.53 19.19
C GLY A 34 15.52 20.84 19.89
N ALA A 35 14.23 21.26 20.06
CA ALA A 35 13.89 22.32 21.02
C ALA A 35 12.40 22.40 21.40
N SER A 36 12.16 22.34 22.71
CA SER A 36 11.01 22.85 23.52
C SER A 36 9.70 22.04 23.55
N ASN A 37 9.08 22.03 24.75
CA ASN A 37 7.91 21.28 25.20
C ASN A 37 6.59 21.36 24.37
N ASN A 38 6.49 22.26 23.41
CA ASN A 38 5.41 22.28 22.41
C ASN A 38 5.78 21.48 21.13
N ARG A 39 7.02 21.01 21.01
CA ARG A 39 7.52 20.18 19.90
C ARG A 39 7.40 18.67 20.15
N GLU A 40 7.14 18.23 21.39
CA GLU A 40 7.02 16.79 21.70
C GLU A 40 5.91 16.12 20.89
N ASN A 41 4.76 16.77 20.72
CA ASN A 41 3.66 16.23 19.92
C ASN A 41 3.97 16.22 18.41
N GLY A 42 4.56 17.28 17.87
CA GLY A 42 4.93 17.35 16.46
C GLY A 42 6.04 16.35 16.09
N GLY A 43 7.04 16.21 16.94
CA GLY A 43 8.12 15.23 16.79
C GLY A 43 7.62 13.79 16.84
N ALA A 44 6.71 13.49 17.76
CA ALA A 44 6.10 12.16 17.88
C ALA A 44 5.24 11.79 16.65
N LEU A 45 4.50 12.74 16.10
CA LEU A 45 3.68 12.53 14.89
C LEU A 45 4.53 12.22 13.67
N LEU A 46 5.58 13.01 13.44
CA LEU A 46 6.54 12.77 12.34
C LEU A 46 7.27 11.43 12.51
N ARG A 47 7.67 11.10 13.75
CA ARG A 47 8.29 9.81 14.05
C ARG A 47 7.39 8.65 13.66
N ALA A 48 6.11 8.67 14.04
CA ALA A 48 5.15 7.62 13.72
C ALA A 48 4.94 7.47 12.20
N PHE A 49 4.91 8.57 11.45
CA PHE A 49 4.86 8.53 9.99
C PHE A 49 6.09 7.83 9.40
N PHE A 50 7.31 8.23 9.81
CA PHE A 50 8.55 7.63 9.29
C PHE A 50 8.69 6.16 9.68
N ILE A 51 8.23 5.76 10.86
CA ILE A 51 8.19 4.35 11.27
C ILE A 51 7.26 3.56 10.35
N GLY A 52 6.05 4.06 10.11
CA GLY A 52 5.12 3.44 9.16
C GLY A 52 5.70 3.37 7.75
N LEU A 53 6.33 4.45 7.26
CA LEU A 53 6.96 4.49 5.95
C LEU A 53 8.08 3.43 5.82
N GLN A 54 8.98 3.37 6.79
CA GLN A 54 10.09 2.40 6.79
C GLN A 54 9.61 0.95 6.94
N PHE A 55 8.50 0.74 7.67
CA PHE A 55 7.91 -0.59 7.82
C PHE A 55 7.23 -1.07 6.54
N LEU A 56 6.40 -0.22 5.92
CA LEU A 56 5.63 -0.58 4.72
C LEU A 56 6.42 -0.46 3.42
N THR A 57 7.62 0.14 3.46
CA THR A 57 8.46 0.37 2.28
C THR A 57 9.94 0.17 2.59
N ARG A 58 10.77 0.13 1.55
CA ARG A 58 12.24 0.17 1.67
C ARG A 58 12.80 1.59 1.73
N ILE A 59 11.94 2.60 1.81
CA ILE A 59 12.35 4.00 1.90
C ILE A 59 12.76 4.30 3.34
N SER A 60 14.07 4.37 3.59
CA SER A 60 14.65 4.71 4.89
C SER A 60 15.27 6.10 4.83
N ILE A 61 14.56 7.10 5.36
CA ILE A 61 15.00 8.50 5.39
C ILE A 61 15.62 8.85 6.73
N VAL A 62 15.13 8.24 7.81
CA VAL A 62 15.55 8.54 9.20
C VAL A 62 16.06 7.27 9.85
N GLU A 63 17.24 7.35 10.47
CA GLU A 63 17.78 6.25 11.27
C GLU A 63 16.98 6.15 12.59
N GLN A 64 16.20 5.09 12.74
CA GLN A 64 15.46 4.79 13.97
C GLN A 64 16.34 3.87 14.84
N LYS A 65 16.74 4.34 16.02
CA LYS A 65 17.59 3.56 16.93
C LYS A 65 16.78 2.55 17.75
N ASP A 66 15.58 2.94 18.17
CA ASP A 66 14.72 2.13 19.02
C ASP A 66 13.30 2.06 18.43
N TRP A 67 12.78 0.85 18.33
CA TRP A 67 11.43 0.55 17.84
C TRP A 67 10.60 -0.05 18.97
N CYS A 68 9.49 0.57 19.33
CA CYS A 68 8.58 0.02 20.32
C CYS A 68 7.20 -0.28 19.73
N GLU A 69 6.42 -1.13 20.40
CA GLU A 69 5.07 -1.51 19.94
C GLU A 69 4.15 -0.29 19.77
N LYS A 70 4.30 0.72 20.62
CA LYS A 70 3.54 1.97 20.54
C LYS A 70 3.83 2.73 19.25
N ASP A 71 5.06 2.73 18.76
CA ASP A 71 5.43 3.39 17.51
C ASP A 71 4.71 2.77 16.31
N PHE A 72 4.61 1.43 16.28
CA PHE A 72 3.83 0.71 15.27
C PHE A 72 2.34 1.00 15.40
N ALA A 73 1.80 1.01 16.63
CA ALA A 73 0.41 1.35 16.88
C ALA A 73 0.07 2.76 16.38
N ASP A 74 0.91 3.74 16.70
CA ASP A 74 0.71 5.14 16.30
C ASP A 74 0.88 5.37 14.78
N SER A 75 1.62 4.50 14.08
CA SER A 75 1.85 4.62 12.64
C SER A 75 0.62 4.29 11.79
N VAL A 76 -0.31 3.49 12.28
CA VAL A 76 -1.50 3.01 11.53
C VAL A 76 -2.30 4.16 10.91
N ARG A 77 -2.44 5.27 11.62
CA ARG A 77 -3.16 6.47 11.14
C ARG A 77 -2.57 7.08 9.87
N TYR A 78 -1.29 6.81 9.58
CA TYR A 78 -0.56 7.38 8.44
C TYR A 78 -0.50 6.45 7.23
N PHE A 79 -1.04 5.24 7.30
CA PHE A 79 -0.95 4.28 6.20
C PHE A 79 -1.47 4.83 4.86
N PRO A 80 -2.64 5.49 4.78
CA PRO A 80 -3.07 6.09 3.51
C PRO A 80 -2.14 7.23 3.04
N LEU A 81 -1.51 7.98 3.95
CA LEU A 81 -0.53 9.01 3.60
C LEU A 81 0.77 8.39 3.04
N ILE A 82 1.17 7.22 3.55
CA ILE A 82 2.25 6.43 2.95
C ILE A 82 1.82 5.95 1.55
N GLY A 83 0.56 5.58 1.39
CA GLY A 83 -0.04 5.30 0.09
C GLY A 83 0.06 6.48 -0.88
N LEU A 84 -0.16 7.71 -0.41
CA LEU A 84 0.03 8.92 -1.21
C LEU A 84 1.48 9.06 -1.70
N VAL A 85 2.46 8.87 -0.82
CA VAL A 85 3.89 8.90 -1.21
C VAL A 85 4.18 7.88 -2.31
N LEU A 86 3.70 6.66 -2.15
CA LEU A 86 3.84 5.61 -3.16
C LEU A 86 3.12 5.97 -4.47
N GLY A 87 1.91 6.51 -4.40
CA GLY A 87 1.13 6.92 -5.57
C GLY A 87 1.82 8.01 -6.39
N ILE A 88 2.44 8.97 -5.71
CA ILE A 88 3.26 10.01 -6.37
C ILE A 88 4.45 9.35 -7.07
N ILE A 89 5.16 8.42 -6.41
CA ILE A 89 6.31 7.73 -6.99
C ILE A 89 5.89 6.91 -8.22
N TYR A 90 4.76 6.17 -8.14
CA TYR A 90 4.28 5.36 -9.26
C TYR A 90 3.88 6.21 -10.45
N ALA A 91 3.14 7.30 -10.22
CA ALA A 91 2.75 8.22 -11.28
C ALA A 91 3.97 8.93 -11.90
N ALA A 92 4.93 9.37 -11.09
CA ALA A 92 6.15 10.00 -11.57
C ALA A 92 7.01 9.03 -12.40
N PHE A 93 7.12 7.78 -11.97
CA PHE A 93 7.85 6.75 -12.71
C PHE A 93 7.16 6.42 -14.05
N ALA A 94 5.85 6.32 -14.07
CA ALA A 94 5.08 6.18 -15.31
C ALA A 94 5.30 7.39 -16.24
N ALA A 95 5.32 8.62 -15.71
CA ALA A 95 5.60 9.83 -16.48
C ALA A 95 7.03 9.83 -17.05
N LEU A 96 8.01 9.36 -16.29
CA LEU A 96 9.37 9.15 -16.77
C LEU A 96 9.38 8.22 -18.01
N LEU A 97 8.74 7.07 -17.94
CA LEU A 97 8.77 6.06 -19.01
C LEU A 97 7.95 6.48 -20.24
N LEU A 98 6.80 7.14 -20.05
CA LEU A 98 5.81 7.37 -21.10
C LEU A 98 5.84 8.79 -21.69
N ARG A 99 6.48 9.74 -21.01
CA ARG A 99 6.59 11.13 -21.47
C ARG A 99 8.04 11.57 -21.60
N LEU A 100 8.79 11.59 -20.50
CA LEU A 100 10.13 12.17 -20.48
C LEU A 100 11.12 11.40 -21.37
N LEU A 101 11.18 10.08 -21.29
CA LEU A 101 12.09 9.28 -22.14
C LEU A 101 11.77 9.41 -23.63
N PRO A 102 10.50 9.33 -24.10
CA PRO A 102 10.14 9.58 -25.49
C PRO A 102 10.49 10.96 -26.01
N GLU A 103 10.38 12.02 -25.20
CA GLU A 103 10.83 13.39 -25.56
C GLU A 103 12.32 13.44 -25.86
N HIS A 104 13.11 12.51 -25.28
CA HIS A 104 14.56 12.36 -25.54
C HIS A 104 14.88 11.25 -26.55
N GLY A 105 13.88 10.77 -27.30
CA GLY A 105 14.05 9.75 -28.35
C GLY A 105 14.18 8.32 -27.83
N VAL A 106 13.92 8.05 -26.54
CA VAL A 106 13.99 6.72 -25.94
C VAL A 106 12.59 6.14 -25.77
N PHE A 107 12.25 5.15 -26.59
CA PHE A 107 10.94 4.49 -26.54
C PHE A 107 11.04 3.13 -25.86
N VAL A 108 10.28 2.95 -24.76
CA VAL A 108 10.20 1.69 -24.03
C VAL A 108 8.98 0.91 -24.54
N PRO A 109 9.14 -0.37 -24.93
CA PRO A 109 8.03 -1.18 -25.40
C PRO A 109 6.90 -1.31 -24.35
N PRO A 110 5.62 -1.32 -24.73
CA PRO A 110 4.50 -1.34 -23.78
C PRO A 110 4.54 -2.50 -22.78
N HIS A 111 4.93 -3.69 -23.22
CA HIS A 111 5.08 -4.86 -22.33
C HIS A 111 6.15 -4.64 -21.26
N VAL A 112 7.24 -3.97 -21.60
CA VAL A 112 8.33 -3.63 -20.66
C VAL A 112 7.86 -2.56 -19.69
N VAL A 113 7.11 -1.55 -20.17
CA VAL A 113 6.50 -0.53 -19.30
C VAL A 113 5.56 -1.20 -18.30
N ALA A 114 4.63 -2.05 -18.75
CA ALA A 114 3.69 -2.74 -17.85
C ALA A 114 4.43 -3.61 -16.83
N ALA A 115 5.44 -4.36 -17.25
CA ALA A 115 6.26 -5.19 -16.36
C ALA A 115 7.00 -4.36 -15.30
N THR A 116 7.61 -3.23 -15.71
CA THR A 116 8.33 -2.36 -14.76
C THR A 116 7.40 -1.64 -13.80
N LEU A 117 6.21 -1.21 -14.24
CA LEU A 117 5.18 -0.65 -13.37
C LEU A 117 4.64 -1.67 -12.37
N LEU A 118 4.52 -2.94 -12.76
CA LEU A 118 4.14 -4.03 -11.87
C LEU A 118 5.23 -4.37 -10.84
N MET A 119 6.50 -4.32 -11.24
CA MET A 119 7.64 -4.60 -10.36
C MET A 119 7.87 -3.49 -9.33
N LEU A 120 7.56 -2.24 -9.67
CA LEU A 120 7.86 -1.08 -8.84
C LEU A 120 7.24 -1.15 -7.43
N PRO A 121 5.93 -1.46 -7.23
CA PRO A 121 5.35 -1.69 -5.90
C PRO A 121 6.06 -2.78 -5.10
N ILE A 122 6.41 -3.90 -5.75
CA ILE A 122 7.10 -5.03 -5.12
C ILE A 122 8.47 -4.60 -4.60
N LEU A 123 9.25 -3.89 -5.44
CA LEU A 123 10.59 -3.42 -5.07
C LEU A 123 10.52 -2.38 -3.95
N LEU A 124 9.63 -1.39 -4.05
CA LEU A 124 9.51 -0.33 -3.06
C LEU A 124 8.99 -0.83 -1.70
N THR A 125 8.13 -1.85 -1.66
CA THR A 125 7.67 -2.46 -0.41
C THR A 125 8.56 -3.60 0.06
N GLY A 126 9.58 -3.97 -0.74
CA GLY A 126 10.44 -5.12 -0.46
C GLY A 126 9.68 -6.45 -0.46
N GLY A 127 8.59 -6.54 -1.21
CA GLY A 127 7.76 -7.73 -1.30
C GLY A 127 6.87 -8.02 -0.07
N LEU A 128 6.86 -7.14 0.94
CA LEU A 128 6.14 -7.36 2.21
C LEU A 128 4.69 -7.81 2.02
N HIS A 129 3.96 -7.11 1.14
CA HIS A 129 2.54 -7.43 0.90
C HIS A 129 2.36 -8.67 0.04
N CYS A 130 3.26 -8.92 -0.90
CA CYS A 130 3.26 -10.13 -1.73
C CYS A 130 3.56 -11.39 -0.90
N ASP A 131 4.52 -11.32 0.03
CA ASP A 131 4.82 -12.38 1.00
C ASP A 131 3.58 -12.70 1.84
N GLY A 132 2.95 -11.66 2.45
CA GLY A 132 1.71 -11.84 3.20
C GLY A 132 0.56 -12.40 2.35
N PHE A 133 0.47 -12.02 1.08
CA PHE A 133 -0.51 -12.58 0.15
C PHE A 133 -0.25 -14.09 -0.08
N MET A 134 0.98 -14.49 -0.41
CA MET A 134 1.33 -15.90 -0.62
C MET A 134 1.10 -16.74 0.63
N ASP A 135 1.55 -16.28 1.81
CA ASP A 135 1.33 -16.96 3.08
C ASP A 135 -0.17 -17.13 3.39
N THR A 136 -0.98 -16.09 3.07
CA THR A 136 -2.43 -16.14 3.26
C THR A 136 -3.09 -17.17 2.33
N MET A 137 -2.67 -17.22 1.08
CA MET A 137 -3.19 -18.21 0.12
C MET A 137 -2.77 -19.62 0.52
N ASP A 138 -1.53 -19.84 0.95
CA ASP A 138 -1.08 -21.14 1.44
C ASP A 138 -1.85 -21.58 2.70
N GLY A 139 -2.08 -20.69 3.63
CA GLY A 139 -2.82 -21.02 4.85
C GLY A 139 -4.30 -21.30 4.59
N LEU A 140 -5.02 -20.31 4.01
CA LEU A 140 -6.48 -20.39 3.85
C LEU A 140 -6.93 -21.48 2.87
N PHE A 141 -6.14 -21.74 1.81
CA PHE A 141 -6.48 -22.76 0.83
C PHE A 141 -5.82 -24.12 1.09
N SER A 142 -5.19 -24.30 2.27
CA SER A 142 -4.64 -25.61 2.67
C SER A 142 -5.70 -26.66 2.99
N GLY A 143 -6.95 -26.24 3.27
CA GLY A 143 -8.01 -27.15 3.71
C GLY A 143 -7.78 -27.80 5.08
N ARG A 144 -6.91 -27.21 5.92
CA ARG A 144 -6.50 -27.75 7.23
C ARG A 144 -7.29 -27.10 8.37
N SER A 145 -7.05 -27.57 9.62
CA SER A 145 -7.58 -26.93 10.82
C SER A 145 -7.03 -25.52 10.98
N ARG A 146 -7.72 -24.69 11.75
CA ARG A 146 -7.32 -23.30 12.05
C ARG A 146 -5.88 -23.19 12.55
N GLU A 147 -5.52 -24.04 13.51
CA GLU A 147 -4.18 -24.06 14.12
C GLU A 147 -3.12 -24.36 13.05
N ARG A 148 -3.41 -25.35 12.19
CA ARG A 148 -2.49 -25.72 11.12
C ARG A 148 -2.40 -24.68 10.03
N MET A 149 -3.50 -23.99 9.69
CA MET A 149 -3.47 -22.83 8.77
C MET A 149 -2.54 -21.72 9.31
N LEU A 150 -2.67 -21.38 10.61
CA LEU A 150 -1.83 -20.36 11.24
C LEU A 150 -0.35 -20.78 11.35
N GLU A 151 -0.06 -22.08 11.45
CA GLU A 151 1.31 -22.62 11.39
C GLU A 151 1.89 -22.51 9.98
N ILE A 152 1.13 -22.90 8.95
CA ILE A 152 1.53 -22.78 7.54
C ILE A 152 1.89 -21.32 7.23
N MET A 153 1.06 -20.35 7.63
CA MET A 153 1.30 -18.92 7.44
C MET A 153 2.52 -18.38 8.23
N LYS A 154 3.15 -19.16 9.09
CA LYS A 154 4.40 -18.80 9.78
C LYS A 154 5.62 -19.48 9.19
N ASP A 155 5.41 -20.48 8.35
CA ASP A 155 6.50 -21.21 7.71
C ASP A 155 7.16 -20.29 6.67
N SER A 156 8.47 -20.17 6.71
CA SER A 156 9.21 -19.38 5.72
C SER A 156 9.28 -20.02 4.33
N ARG A 157 8.81 -21.26 4.21
CA ARG A 157 8.73 -21.98 2.93
C ARG A 157 7.41 -21.66 2.25
N VAL A 158 7.50 -21.23 1.01
CA VAL A 158 6.31 -20.95 0.19
C VAL A 158 5.69 -22.27 -0.29
N GLY A 159 4.38 -22.42 -0.13
CA GLY A 159 3.63 -23.55 -0.64
C GLY A 159 3.13 -23.34 -2.08
N ALA A 160 2.57 -24.38 -2.65
CA ALA A 160 2.11 -24.36 -4.04
C ALA A 160 0.92 -23.39 -4.25
N ASN A 161 0.00 -23.28 -3.29
CA ASN A 161 -1.16 -22.37 -3.40
C ASN A 161 -0.71 -20.91 -3.46
N GLY A 162 0.27 -20.51 -2.63
CA GLY A 162 0.84 -19.17 -2.64
C GLY A 162 1.49 -18.84 -3.97
N VAL A 163 2.30 -19.77 -4.51
CA VAL A 163 2.95 -19.60 -5.81
C VAL A 163 1.92 -19.45 -6.93
N PHE A 164 0.95 -20.37 -7.02
CA PHE A 164 -0.10 -20.31 -8.05
C PHE A 164 -0.91 -19.00 -7.97
N ALA A 165 -1.35 -18.65 -6.76
CA ALA A 165 -2.12 -17.41 -6.56
C ALA A 165 -1.30 -16.18 -6.96
N PHE A 166 -0.02 -16.13 -6.62
CA PHE A 166 0.86 -15.00 -6.97
C PHE A 166 1.12 -14.91 -8.47
N VAL A 167 1.37 -16.03 -9.14
CA VAL A 167 1.55 -16.04 -10.61
C VAL A 167 0.30 -15.56 -11.31
N LEU A 168 -0.88 -16.05 -10.90
CA LEU A 168 -2.16 -15.59 -11.48
C LEU A 168 -2.39 -14.09 -11.25
N LEU A 169 -2.08 -13.59 -10.07
CA LEU A 169 -2.20 -12.16 -9.74
C LEU A 169 -1.23 -11.30 -10.57
N VAL A 170 0.00 -11.76 -10.76
CA VAL A 170 1.01 -11.08 -11.61
C VAL A 170 0.54 -11.01 -13.06
N LEU A 171 0.08 -12.12 -13.62
CA LEU A 171 -0.46 -12.17 -14.99
C LEU A 171 -1.68 -11.27 -15.15
N PHE A 172 -2.59 -11.29 -14.18
CA PHE A 172 -3.76 -10.44 -14.16
C PHE A 172 -3.37 -8.95 -14.13
N ASN A 173 -2.54 -8.52 -13.18
CA ASN A 173 -2.12 -7.14 -13.06
C ASN A 173 -1.33 -6.66 -14.28
N TRP A 174 -0.48 -7.52 -14.86
CA TRP A 174 0.25 -7.21 -16.08
C TRP A 174 -0.70 -6.96 -17.25
N SER A 175 -1.73 -7.80 -17.41
CA SER A 175 -2.76 -7.62 -18.46
C SER A 175 -3.54 -6.33 -18.27
N VAL A 176 -4.01 -6.06 -17.04
CA VAL A 176 -4.73 -4.82 -16.70
C VAL A 176 -3.86 -3.57 -16.96
N LEU A 177 -2.58 -3.62 -16.59
CA LEU A 177 -1.66 -2.50 -16.84
C LEU A 177 -1.42 -2.28 -18.34
N LEU A 178 -1.29 -3.34 -19.14
CA LEU A 178 -1.17 -3.21 -20.60
C LEU A 178 -2.34 -2.45 -21.22
N ASP A 179 -3.56 -2.79 -20.83
CA ASP A 179 -4.75 -2.11 -21.31
C ASP A 179 -4.83 -0.66 -20.78
N LEU A 180 -4.46 -0.43 -19.51
CA LEU A 180 -4.41 0.90 -18.92
C LEU A 180 -3.37 1.81 -19.60
N LEU A 181 -2.29 1.29 -20.19
CA LEU A 181 -1.33 2.08 -20.96
C LEU A 181 -1.98 2.83 -22.14
N GLN A 182 -3.08 2.32 -22.67
CA GLN A 182 -3.85 2.96 -23.74
C GLN A 182 -4.94 3.90 -23.20
N SER A 183 -5.07 4.03 -21.89
CA SER A 183 -6.14 4.78 -21.23
C SER A 183 -5.60 6.06 -20.57
N PRO A 184 -6.32 7.18 -20.61
CA PRO A 184 -5.97 8.39 -19.85
C PRO A 184 -6.04 8.17 -18.34
N TRP A 185 -6.61 7.04 -17.89
CA TRP A 185 -6.80 6.69 -16.50
C TRP A 185 -5.62 5.97 -15.86
N LEU A 186 -4.55 5.69 -16.59
CA LEU A 186 -3.35 5.05 -16.03
C LEU A 186 -2.77 5.83 -14.83
N PHE A 187 -2.53 7.14 -15.02
CA PHE A 187 -1.95 7.96 -13.96
C PHE A 187 -2.88 8.07 -12.74
N PRO A 188 -4.20 8.37 -12.91
CA PRO A 188 -5.17 8.26 -11.84
C PRO A 188 -5.14 6.92 -11.11
N ALA A 189 -5.15 5.81 -11.83
CA ALA A 189 -5.14 4.46 -11.25
C ALA A 189 -3.89 4.21 -10.40
N LEU A 190 -2.71 4.51 -10.93
CA LEU A 190 -1.44 4.35 -10.21
C LEU A 190 -1.33 5.24 -8.98
N PHE A 191 -1.91 6.44 -9.02
CA PHE A 191 -1.93 7.37 -7.89
C PHE A 191 -2.88 6.90 -6.78
N VAL A 192 -4.09 6.49 -7.14
CA VAL A 192 -5.16 6.14 -6.19
C VAL A 192 -4.98 4.77 -5.57
N MET A 193 -4.48 3.81 -6.33
CA MET A 193 -4.31 2.42 -5.95
C MET A 193 -3.64 2.25 -4.57
N PRO A 194 -2.45 2.82 -4.29
CA PRO A 194 -1.79 2.64 -3.01
C PRO A 194 -2.46 3.40 -1.86
N ILE A 195 -3.17 4.49 -2.12
CA ILE A 195 -3.91 5.25 -1.09
C ILE A 195 -5.09 4.42 -0.59
N VAL A 196 -5.90 3.92 -1.52
CA VAL A 196 -7.11 3.13 -1.19
C VAL A 196 -6.73 1.81 -0.54
N SER A 197 -5.71 1.12 -1.03
CA SER A 197 -5.29 -0.17 -0.46
C SER A 197 -4.79 -0.02 0.98
N ARG A 198 -4.06 1.04 1.32
CA ARG A 198 -3.61 1.33 2.69
C ARG A 198 -4.76 1.74 3.59
N LEU A 199 -5.77 2.46 3.09
CA LEU A 199 -7.00 2.70 3.85
C LEU A 199 -7.74 1.38 4.14
N MET A 200 -7.86 0.47 3.17
CA MET A 200 -8.48 -0.84 3.39
C MET A 200 -7.71 -1.68 4.41
N MET A 201 -6.37 -1.55 4.46
CA MET A 201 -5.56 -2.13 5.55
C MET A 201 -5.95 -1.54 6.90
N VAL A 202 -6.11 -0.21 7.03
CA VAL A 202 -6.59 0.43 8.29
C VAL A 202 -7.98 -0.06 8.67
N VAL A 203 -8.89 -0.21 7.70
CA VAL A 203 -10.24 -0.80 7.94
C VAL A 203 -10.11 -2.21 8.51
N ALA A 204 -9.28 -3.05 7.92
CA ALA A 204 -9.06 -4.42 8.38
C ALA A 204 -8.47 -4.45 9.81
N ILE A 205 -7.47 -3.63 10.08
CA ILE A 205 -6.84 -3.50 11.41
C ILE A 205 -7.85 -3.03 12.46
N ALA A 206 -8.62 -1.99 12.17
CA ALA A 206 -9.52 -1.37 13.15
C ALA A 206 -10.79 -2.20 13.40
N ALA A 207 -11.41 -2.75 12.35
CA ALA A 207 -12.74 -3.34 12.42
C ALA A 207 -12.76 -4.83 12.77
N PHE A 208 -11.65 -5.59 12.62
CA PHE A 208 -11.64 -7.03 12.79
C PHE A 208 -10.72 -7.50 13.92
N PRO A 209 -11.01 -8.66 14.56
CA PRO A 209 -10.15 -9.22 15.60
C PRO A 209 -8.82 -9.70 15.03
N TYR A 210 -7.78 -9.78 15.87
CA TYR A 210 -6.48 -10.31 15.51
C TYR A 210 -6.36 -11.77 15.96
N ALA A 211 -5.77 -12.64 15.12
CA ALA A 211 -5.77 -14.09 15.35
C ALA A 211 -4.68 -14.58 16.31
N ARG A 212 -3.57 -13.83 16.44
CA ARG A 212 -2.40 -14.26 17.22
C ARG A 212 -2.29 -13.43 18.51
N PRO A 213 -1.81 -14.01 19.64
CA PRO A 213 -1.69 -13.29 20.92
C PRO A 213 -0.58 -12.24 20.91
N ALA A 214 0.45 -12.38 20.05
CA ALA A 214 1.59 -11.49 19.96
C ALA A 214 2.09 -11.33 18.51
N GLY A 215 2.99 -10.38 18.28
CA GLY A 215 3.61 -10.07 17.00
C GLY A 215 3.32 -8.65 16.51
N MET A 216 4.02 -8.18 15.47
CA MET A 216 3.88 -6.81 14.94
C MET A 216 2.45 -6.48 14.51
N GLY A 217 1.73 -7.43 13.91
CA GLY A 217 0.33 -7.23 13.55
C GLY A 217 -0.58 -6.99 14.76
N LYS A 218 -0.22 -7.48 15.96
CA LYS A 218 -0.92 -7.17 17.22
C LYS A 218 -0.69 -5.72 17.62
N ALA A 219 0.54 -5.22 17.54
CA ALA A 219 0.84 -3.81 17.80
C ALA A 219 0.04 -2.88 16.88
N PHE A 220 -0.07 -3.19 15.58
CA PHE A 220 -0.94 -2.44 14.67
C PHE A 220 -2.41 -2.52 15.08
N LYS A 221 -2.89 -3.72 15.47
CA LYS A 221 -4.27 -3.89 15.94
C LYS A 221 -4.58 -3.00 17.14
N ASP A 222 -3.65 -2.89 18.07
CA ASP A 222 -3.82 -2.06 19.28
C ASP A 222 -3.87 -0.55 18.92
N GLY A 223 -3.19 -0.12 17.83
CA GLY A 223 -3.31 1.21 17.26
C GLY A 223 -4.57 1.46 16.42
N GLY A 224 -5.24 0.41 15.97
CA GLY A 224 -6.41 0.45 15.10
C GLY A 224 -7.71 0.83 15.82
N THR A 225 -7.78 2.02 16.39
CA THR A 225 -8.96 2.52 17.07
C THR A 225 -10.01 3.09 16.11
N LYS A 226 -11.26 3.23 16.57
CA LYS A 226 -12.33 3.86 15.78
C LYS A 226 -11.97 5.30 15.38
N SER A 227 -11.33 6.05 16.26
CA SER A 227 -10.90 7.43 15.98
C SER A 227 -9.83 7.48 14.89
N VAL A 228 -8.86 6.56 14.92
CA VAL A 228 -7.84 6.41 13.88
C VAL A 228 -8.49 6.08 12.54
N LEU A 229 -9.44 5.15 12.52
CA LEU A 229 -10.18 4.79 11.32
C LEU A 229 -10.95 5.99 10.75
N CYS A 230 -11.73 6.71 11.59
CA CYS A 230 -12.46 7.90 11.15
C CYS A 230 -11.52 8.98 10.58
N ALA A 231 -10.42 9.27 11.27
CA ALA A 231 -9.44 10.25 10.79
C ALA A 231 -8.82 9.83 9.47
N ALA A 232 -8.36 8.56 9.36
CA ALA A 232 -7.80 8.02 8.13
C ALA A 232 -8.81 8.08 6.96
N PHE A 233 -10.06 7.77 7.22
CA PHE A 233 -11.13 7.84 6.24
C PHE A 233 -11.37 9.28 5.76
N CYS A 234 -11.53 10.23 6.69
CA CYS A 234 -11.82 11.64 6.36
C CYS A 234 -10.70 12.27 5.51
N TYR A 235 -9.43 12.15 5.94
CA TYR A 235 -8.36 12.75 5.15
C TYR A 235 -8.10 12.00 3.84
N THR A 236 -8.34 10.69 3.77
CA THR A 236 -8.24 9.95 2.50
C THR A 236 -9.27 10.44 1.50
N LEU A 237 -10.52 10.70 1.91
CA LEU A 237 -11.50 11.31 1.03
C LEU A 237 -11.03 12.66 0.50
N LEU A 238 -10.44 13.51 1.33
CA LEU A 238 -9.86 14.78 0.90
C LEU A 238 -8.72 14.57 -0.12
N LEU A 239 -7.81 13.61 0.12
CA LEU A 239 -6.73 13.28 -0.81
C LEU A 239 -7.25 12.80 -2.17
N LEU A 240 -8.32 12.01 -2.17
CA LEU A 240 -8.92 11.47 -3.39
C LEU A 240 -9.75 12.52 -4.16
N LEU A 241 -10.34 13.51 -3.49
CA LEU A 241 -11.10 14.58 -4.14
C LEU A 241 -10.20 15.64 -4.76
N LEU A 242 -9.07 15.93 -4.13
CA LEU A 242 -8.19 17.03 -4.52
C LEU A 242 -7.74 16.99 -5.99
N PRO A 243 -7.28 15.88 -6.57
CA PRO A 243 -6.87 15.85 -7.97
C PRO A 243 -7.99 16.20 -8.96
N GLY A 244 -9.21 15.73 -8.71
CA GLY A 244 -10.38 16.06 -9.53
C GLY A 244 -10.76 17.53 -9.47
N VAL A 245 -10.72 18.10 -8.28
CA VAL A 245 -10.99 19.55 -8.07
C VAL A 245 -9.89 20.38 -8.74
N VAL A 246 -8.62 20.03 -8.56
CA VAL A 246 -7.51 20.75 -9.21
C VAL A 246 -7.62 20.68 -10.73
N ALA A 247 -7.94 19.51 -11.29
CA ALA A 247 -8.14 19.37 -12.74
C ALA A 247 -9.25 20.26 -13.28
N GLU A 248 -10.37 20.38 -12.56
CA GLU A 248 -11.50 21.25 -12.94
C GLU A 248 -11.11 22.73 -12.95
N PHE A 249 -10.45 23.23 -11.89
CA PHE A 249 -10.10 24.65 -11.76
C PHE A 249 -8.87 25.07 -12.57
N SER A 250 -7.93 24.17 -12.86
CA SER A 250 -6.71 24.49 -13.62
C SER A 250 -6.94 24.57 -15.15
N GLY A 251 -8.15 24.36 -15.62
CA GLY A 251 -8.45 24.32 -17.06
C GLY A 251 -7.91 23.06 -17.76
N THR A 252 -7.23 22.16 -17.05
CA THR A 252 -6.80 20.85 -17.58
C THR A 252 -7.99 19.93 -17.83
N ALA A 253 -9.17 20.25 -17.29
CA ALA A 253 -10.45 19.70 -17.69
C ALA A 253 -10.72 19.83 -19.20
N PHE A 254 -10.10 20.81 -19.88
CA PHE A 254 -10.19 20.95 -21.33
C PHE A 254 -9.56 19.77 -22.07
N VAL A 255 -8.56 19.09 -21.47
CA VAL A 255 -7.96 17.87 -22.01
C VAL A 255 -8.83 16.64 -21.74
N MET A 256 -9.63 16.66 -20.66
CA MET A 256 -10.53 15.55 -20.25
C MET A 256 -11.99 15.75 -20.69
N GLY A 257 -12.35 16.91 -21.25
CA GLY A 257 -13.70 17.26 -21.66
C GLY A 257 -14.59 17.80 -20.52
N THR A 258 -15.73 18.40 -20.89
CA THR A 258 -16.78 18.80 -19.94
C THR A 258 -17.31 17.57 -19.23
N GLY A 259 -17.19 17.51 -17.90
CA GLY A 259 -17.56 16.33 -17.10
C GLY A 259 -16.38 15.57 -16.49
N ALA A 260 -15.15 16.11 -16.58
CA ALA A 260 -13.96 15.49 -15.98
C ALA A 260 -14.14 15.20 -14.48
N LEU A 261 -14.71 16.14 -13.73
CA LEU A 261 -14.99 15.95 -12.30
C LEU A 261 -16.02 14.84 -12.06
N SER A 262 -17.08 14.77 -12.84
CA SER A 262 -18.10 13.71 -12.70
C SER A 262 -17.51 12.33 -13.02
N ALA A 263 -16.72 12.22 -14.08
CA ALA A 263 -16.01 11.01 -14.44
C ALA A 263 -15.04 10.57 -13.34
N TRP A 264 -14.28 11.52 -12.78
CA TRP A 264 -13.41 11.29 -11.62
C TRP A 264 -14.20 10.77 -10.43
N LEU A 265 -15.28 11.45 -10.03
CA LEU A 265 -16.10 11.07 -8.87
C LEU A 265 -16.73 9.70 -9.04
N ILE A 266 -17.24 9.36 -10.22
CA ILE A 266 -17.83 8.05 -10.52
C ILE A 266 -16.76 6.96 -10.41
N SER A 267 -15.60 7.15 -11.06
CA SER A 267 -14.51 6.17 -11.02
C SER A 267 -13.96 5.99 -9.61
N MET A 268 -13.80 7.08 -8.83
CA MET A 268 -13.38 7.03 -7.45
C MET A 268 -14.39 6.30 -6.58
N THR A 269 -15.69 6.62 -6.72
CA THR A 269 -16.76 5.99 -5.94
C THR A 269 -16.84 4.49 -6.24
N ALA A 270 -16.74 4.10 -7.49
CA ALA A 270 -16.74 2.71 -7.91
C ALA A 270 -15.53 1.95 -7.34
N ALA A 271 -14.31 2.46 -7.56
CA ALA A 271 -13.07 1.85 -7.08
C ALA A 271 -13.07 1.72 -5.55
N PHE A 272 -13.49 2.77 -4.84
CA PHE A 272 -13.58 2.78 -3.38
C PHE A 272 -14.61 1.77 -2.86
N SER A 273 -15.81 1.73 -3.46
CA SER A 273 -16.89 0.83 -3.04
C SER A 273 -16.49 -0.64 -3.26
N ILE A 274 -15.90 -0.95 -4.41
CA ILE A 274 -15.40 -2.29 -4.72
C ILE A 274 -14.31 -2.68 -3.72
N ALA A 275 -13.33 -1.80 -3.48
CA ALA A 275 -12.26 -2.02 -2.53
C ALA A 275 -12.78 -2.30 -1.12
N LEU A 276 -13.74 -1.49 -0.64
CA LEU A 276 -14.33 -1.64 0.69
C LEU A 276 -15.14 -2.94 0.83
N LEU A 277 -16.02 -3.21 -0.14
CA LEU A 277 -16.82 -4.43 -0.14
C LEU A 277 -15.93 -5.68 -0.16
N PHE A 278 -14.91 -5.67 -1.01
CA PHE A 278 -13.96 -6.77 -1.10
C PHE A 278 -13.16 -6.93 0.21
N ALA A 279 -12.58 -5.85 0.73
CA ALA A 279 -11.79 -5.89 1.96
C ALA A 279 -12.61 -6.43 3.14
N VAL A 280 -13.86 -5.98 3.30
CA VAL A 280 -14.77 -6.47 4.34
C VAL A 280 -15.17 -7.94 4.11
N PHE A 281 -15.46 -8.33 2.87
CA PHE A 281 -15.77 -9.72 2.52
C PHE A 281 -14.59 -10.65 2.82
N PHE A 282 -13.40 -10.31 2.33
CA PHE A 282 -12.21 -11.13 2.50
C PHE A 282 -11.77 -11.19 3.98
N ALA A 283 -11.84 -10.06 4.70
CA ALA A 283 -11.57 -10.04 6.13
C ALA A 283 -12.54 -10.92 6.91
N ARG A 284 -13.85 -10.89 6.60
CA ARG A 284 -14.84 -11.80 7.22
C ARG A 284 -14.57 -13.26 6.90
N TYR A 285 -14.20 -13.56 5.66
CA TYR A 285 -13.81 -14.90 5.25
C TYR A 285 -12.60 -15.39 6.06
N ALA A 286 -11.54 -14.58 6.15
CA ALA A 286 -10.35 -14.91 6.94
C ALA A 286 -10.65 -15.09 8.43
N VAL A 287 -11.48 -14.21 9.03
CA VAL A 287 -11.90 -14.33 10.43
C VAL A 287 -12.65 -15.64 10.70
N ARG A 288 -13.53 -16.07 9.80
CA ARG A 288 -14.27 -17.34 9.94
C ARG A 288 -13.34 -18.54 9.98
N HIS A 289 -12.22 -18.54 9.22
CA HIS A 289 -11.30 -19.65 9.13
C HIS A 289 -10.18 -19.58 10.16
N LEU A 290 -9.64 -18.38 10.43
CA LEU A 290 -8.48 -18.17 11.29
C LEU A 290 -8.85 -17.67 12.70
N GLY A 291 -10.12 -17.31 12.94
CA GLY A 291 -10.59 -16.71 14.19
C GLY A 291 -10.18 -15.26 14.40
N GLY A 292 -9.54 -14.65 13.42
CA GLY A 292 -9.03 -13.27 13.40
C GLY A 292 -8.13 -13.04 12.21
N LEU A 293 -7.65 -11.82 12.02
CA LEU A 293 -6.71 -11.49 10.97
C LEU A 293 -5.25 -11.64 11.46
N THR A 294 -4.31 -11.77 10.54
CA THR A 294 -2.86 -11.74 10.78
C THR A 294 -2.23 -10.59 9.99
N GLY A 295 -0.95 -10.29 10.23
CA GLY A 295 -0.21 -9.34 9.40
C GLY A 295 -0.20 -9.74 7.92
N ASP A 296 -0.13 -11.04 7.66
CA ASP A 296 -0.13 -11.60 6.32
C ASP A 296 -1.46 -11.33 5.60
N VAL A 297 -2.59 -11.48 6.31
CA VAL A 297 -3.93 -11.13 5.78
C VAL A 297 -4.06 -9.64 5.49
N TYR A 298 -3.44 -8.77 6.29
CA TYR A 298 -3.40 -7.34 5.98
C TYR A 298 -2.65 -7.07 4.66
N GLY A 299 -1.52 -7.77 4.44
CA GLY A 299 -0.77 -7.73 3.18
C GLY A 299 -1.60 -8.25 2.01
N ALA A 300 -2.29 -9.39 2.18
CA ALA A 300 -3.16 -9.97 1.17
C ALA A 300 -4.30 -9.02 0.75
N ILE A 301 -4.99 -8.39 1.72
CA ILE A 301 -6.03 -7.39 1.45
C ILE A 301 -5.45 -6.25 0.63
N THR A 302 -4.27 -5.73 1.02
CA THR A 302 -3.60 -4.63 0.32
C THR A 302 -3.34 -4.99 -1.14
N THR A 303 -2.71 -6.14 -1.39
CA THR A 303 -2.32 -6.58 -2.74
C THR A 303 -3.53 -6.84 -3.64
N LEU A 304 -4.58 -7.47 -3.10
CA LEU A 304 -5.81 -7.74 -3.86
C LEU A 304 -6.61 -6.45 -4.14
N VAL A 305 -6.67 -5.53 -3.18
CA VAL A 305 -7.31 -4.23 -3.37
C VAL A 305 -6.57 -3.41 -4.43
N GLU A 306 -5.24 -3.45 -4.48
CA GLU A 306 -4.46 -2.80 -5.54
C GLU A 306 -4.88 -3.28 -6.93
N ALA A 307 -4.99 -4.59 -7.11
CA ALA A 307 -5.47 -5.20 -8.37
C ALA A 307 -6.90 -4.76 -8.73
N LEU A 308 -7.80 -4.73 -7.75
CA LEU A 308 -9.20 -4.33 -7.95
C LEU A 308 -9.34 -2.84 -8.29
N VAL A 309 -8.52 -1.97 -7.71
CA VAL A 309 -8.50 -0.54 -8.04
C VAL A 309 -8.01 -0.35 -9.47
N LEU A 310 -6.93 -0.99 -9.91
CA LEU A 310 -6.47 -0.94 -11.30
C LEU A 310 -7.57 -1.40 -12.27
N LEU A 311 -8.20 -2.54 -11.98
CA LEU A 311 -9.31 -3.05 -12.79
C LEU A 311 -10.50 -2.08 -12.84
N SER A 312 -10.83 -1.45 -11.71
CA SER A 312 -11.93 -0.48 -11.65
C SER A 312 -11.69 0.72 -12.55
N PHE A 313 -10.46 1.24 -12.59
CA PHE A 313 -10.08 2.33 -13.48
C PHE A 313 -10.03 1.92 -14.97
N LEU A 314 -9.86 0.66 -15.25
CA LEU A 314 -9.94 0.15 -16.62
C LEU A 314 -11.40 0.05 -17.07
N LEU A 315 -12.30 -0.43 -16.22
CA LEU A 315 -13.68 -0.78 -16.61
C LEU A 315 -14.64 0.40 -16.52
N PHE A 316 -14.65 1.16 -15.42
CA PHE A 316 -15.71 2.15 -15.16
C PHE A 316 -15.64 3.41 -16.01
N PRO A 317 -14.48 3.97 -16.37
CA PRO A 317 -14.44 5.11 -17.29
C PRO A 317 -15.01 4.82 -18.67
N SER A 318 -14.97 3.56 -19.10
CA SER A 318 -15.50 3.13 -20.40
C SER A 318 -17.03 3.26 -20.54
N PHE A 319 -17.74 3.39 -19.41
CA PHE A 319 -19.19 3.61 -19.40
C PHE A 319 -19.58 5.08 -19.48
N LEU A 320 -18.60 6.00 -19.44
CA LEU A 320 -18.86 7.42 -19.55
C LEU A 320 -18.73 7.82 -21.03
N PRO A 321 -19.72 8.55 -21.60
CA PRO A 321 -19.59 9.04 -22.95
C PRO A 321 -18.46 10.05 -23.01
N PHE A 322 -17.29 9.65 -23.52
CA PHE A 322 -16.30 10.61 -23.96
C PHE A 322 -16.87 11.31 -25.18
N PRO A 323 -16.91 12.64 -25.23
CA PRO A 323 -17.15 13.30 -26.50
C PRO A 323 -16.02 12.89 -27.45
N CYS A 324 -16.39 12.27 -28.58
CA CYS A 324 -15.52 11.97 -29.71
C CYS A 324 -14.83 13.23 -30.24
#